data_7121e2e6c6c45bf7f9cd8b7ea019428c
#
_entry.id   7121e2e6c6c45bf7f9cd8b7ea019428c
#
_cell.length_a   1.000
_cell.length_b   1.000
_cell.length_c   1.000
_cell.angle_alpha   90.00
_cell.angle_beta   90.00
_cell.angle_gamma   90.00
#
_symmetry.space_group_name_H-M   'P 1'
#
loop_
_entity.id
_entity.type
_entity.pdbx_description
1 polymer ?
#
loop_
_entity_poly.entity_id
_entity_poly.type
_entity_poly.pdbx_seq_one_letter_code
_entity_poly.pdbx_strand_id
1 'polypeptide(L)'
;MLDSFYALSFPMQKNKLVNKCAFAWNHLVRFLMQKTYPAYCRRHPLSRGICDTVYEAPLIVSFTSFPERIPTIGATVESILRQSLKPNKVLLWLAKEQFPEEKVPCELKKYLDAGLEVRFCDEDLKPHKKSYYTAEAYPDSIIVTIDDEILYGESFLRRLYEAYQNSDKHTVICELGHEIRIGDDNKPKKYNEWNWEAIGLEGPSDLLMPKGAGGVLYPPGFFRDEYFDIEAIRENCLMADDLWLKFMELLHGYKVKKTRAYAKNVYSSKQETQKYALANSNNGENRNNVFLSNLVKKFDQIHWEELK
;
A
#
# COMPACT_ATOMS: atom_id res chain seq x y z
N MET A 1 -6.07 -12.01 -15.95
CA MET A 1 -4.68 -12.33 -16.39
C MET A 1 -3.68 -12.27 -15.24
N LEU A 2 -3.60 -11.13 -14.51
CA LEU A 2 -2.68 -11.00 -13.38
C LEU A 2 -2.99 -12.00 -12.26
N ASP A 3 -4.27 -12.21 -11.94
CA ASP A 3 -4.68 -13.23 -10.96
C ASP A 3 -4.16 -14.63 -11.31
N SER A 4 -4.08 -14.98 -12.60
CA SER A 4 -3.53 -16.26 -13.02
C SER A 4 -2.03 -16.36 -12.70
N PHE A 5 -1.26 -15.27 -12.89
CA PHE A 5 0.14 -15.24 -12.49
C PHE A 5 0.31 -15.30 -10.96
N TYR A 6 -0.54 -14.57 -10.23
CA TYR A 6 -0.55 -14.68 -8.78
C TYR A 6 -0.96 -16.08 -8.29
N ALA A 7 -1.84 -16.77 -9.00
CA ALA A 7 -2.18 -18.16 -8.69
C ALA A 7 -0.99 -19.11 -8.84
N LEU A 8 -0.11 -18.87 -9.83
CA LEU A 8 1.11 -19.65 -10.06
C LEU A 8 2.23 -19.34 -9.06
N SER A 9 2.14 -18.22 -8.30
CA SER A 9 3.15 -17.85 -7.32
C SER A 9 3.10 -18.74 -6.10
N PHE A 10 4.26 -19.15 -5.60
CA PHE A 10 4.36 -19.79 -4.31
C PHE A 10 4.31 -18.76 -3.18
N PRO A 11 3.53 -19.01 -2.11
CA PRO A 11 3.57 -18.20 -0.91
C PRO A 11 4.93 -18.33 -0.22
N MET A 12 5.31 -17.33 0.55
CA MET A 12 6.50 -17.38 1.38
C MET A 12 6.34 -18.47 2.45
N GLN A 13 7.43 -19.19 2.73
CA GLN A 13 7.46 -20.35 3.61
C GLN A 13 8.46 -20.12 4.75
N LYS A 14 8.20 -20.74 5.93
CA LYS A 14 9.17 -20.73 7.04
C LYS A 14 10.45 -21.50 6.72
N ASN A 15 10.37 -22.53 5.89
CA ASN A 15 11.52 -23.35 5.50
C ASN A 15 12.40 -22.61 4.49
N LYS A 16 13.67 -22.36 4.85
CA LYS A 16 14.63 -21.62 4.04
C LYS A 16 14.93 -22.25 2.67
N LEU A 17 14.99 -23.60 2.59
CA LEU A 17 15.29 -24.29 1.33
C LEU A 17 14.11 -24.21 0.37
N VAL A 18 12.91 -24.45 0.87
CA VAL A 18 11.67 -24.31 0.09
C VAL A 18 11.51 -22.87 -0.40
N ASN A 19 11.85 -21.88 0.44
CA ASN A 19 11.82 -20.47 0.04
C ASN A 19 12.79 -20.13 -1.09
N LYS A 20 14.00 -20.74 -1.13
CA LYS A 20 14.93 -20.51 -2.25
C LYS A 20 14.35 -21.02 -3.58
N CYS A 21 13.74 -22.20 -3.60
CA CYS A 21 13.09 -22.72 -4.80
C CYS A 21 11.89 -21.87 -5.20
N ALA A 22 11.05 -21.50 -4.23
CA ALA A 22 9.92 -20.62 -4.45
C ALA A 22 10.36 -19.25 -5.00
N PHE A 23 11.45 -18.70 -4.51
CA PHE A 23 12.01 -17.44 -4.97
C PHE A 23 12.43 -17.51 -6.45
N ALA A 24 13.19 -18.55 -6.84
CA ALA A 24 13.60 -18.73 -8.24
C ALA A 24 12.37 -18.86 -9.18
N TRP A 25 11.38 -19.65 -8.78
CA TRP A 25 10.13 -19.80 -9.51
C TRP A 25 9.36 -18.48 -9.62
N ASN A 26 9.18 -17.78 -8.51
CA ASN A 26 8.49 -16.49 -8.47
C ASN A 26 9.19 -15.42 -9.34
N HIS A 27 10.52 -15.48 -9.45
CA HIS A 27 11.27 -14.64 -10.40
C HIS A 27 10.89 -14.93 -11.84
N LEU A 28 10.77 -16.21 -12.23
CA LEU A 28 10.32 -16.59 -13.59
C LEU A 28 8.88 -16.11 -13.83
N VAL A 29 7.98 -16.34 -12.89
CA VAL A 29 6.58 -15.88 -12.98
C VAL A 29 6.52 -14.37 -13.16
N ARG A 30 7.28 -13.59 -12.36
CA ARG A 30 7.39 -12.14 -12.49
C ARG A 30 7.91 -11.73 -13.87
N PHE A 31 8.99 -12.33 -14.32
CA PHE A 31 9.57 -12.02 -15.64
C PHE A 31 8.54 -12.23 -16.77
N LEU A 32 7.85 -13.37 -16.78
CA LEU A 32 6.82 -13.68 -17.78
C LEU A 32 5.67 -12.68 -17.70
N MET A 33 5.22 -12.34 -16.49
CA MET A 33 4.15 -11.36 -16.27
C MET A 33 4.56 -9.98 -16.81
N GLN A 34 5.75 -9.48 -16.48
CA GLN A 34 6.25 -8.19 -16.94
C GLN A 34 6.40 -8.12 -18.47
N LYS A 35 6.71 -9.23 -19.14
CA LYS A 35 6.81 -9.29 -20.61
C LYS A 35 5.45 -9.40 -21.29
N THR A 36 4.52 -10.15 -20.72
CA THR A 36 3.23 -10.45 -21.36
C THR A 36 2.13 -9.44 -21.05
N TYR A 37 2.14 -8.86 -19.85
CA TYR A 37 1.08 -7.94 -19.41
C TYR A 37 0.94 -6.68 -20.31
N PRO A 38 2.01 -5.99 -20.73
CA PRO A 38 1.87 -4.85 -21.64
C PRO A 38 1.28 -5.26 -23.02
N ALA A 39 1.59 -6.48 -23.51
CA ALA A 39 1.00 -6.99 -24.76
C ALA A 39 -0.49 -7.32 -24.56
N TYR A 40 -0.86 -7.87 -23.43
CA TYR A 40 -2.26 -8.08 -23.04
C TYR A 40 -3.04 -6.76 -23.02
N CYS A 41 -2.53 -5.73 -22.36
CA CYS A 41 -3.17 -4.42 -22.28
C CYS A 41 -3.41 -3.80 -23.66
N ARG A 42 -2.44 -3.93 -24.59
CA ARG A 42 -2.59 -3.44 -25.97
C ARG A 42 -3.68 -4.17 -26.75
N ARG A 43 -3.86 -5.48 -26.53
CA ARG A 43 -4.87 -6.29 -27.22
C ARG A 43 -6.27 -6.17 -26.63
N HIS A 44 -6.39 -5.72 -25.40
CA HIS A 44 -7.63 -5.59 -24.69
C HIS A 44 -7.78 -4.12 -24.23
N PRO A 45 -8.39 -3.26 -25.06
CA PRO A 45 -8.61 -1.87 -24.71
C PRO A 45 -9.26 -1.71 -23.35
N LEU A 46 -8.86 -0.68 -22.63
CA LEU A 46 -9.39 -0.40 -21.30
C LEU A 46 -10.82 0.14 -21.43
N SER A 47 -11.74 -0.45 -20.69
CA SER A 47 -13.08 0.11 -20.47
C SER A 47 -13.08 1.03 -19.24
N ARG A 48 -14.23 1.63 -18.92
CA ARG A 48 -14.38 2.43 -17.69
C ARG A 48 -13.95 1.62 -16.46
N GLY A 49 -12.96 2.12 -15.75
CA GLY A 49 -12.32 1.47 -14.60
C GLY A 49 -12.94 1.82 -13.25
N ILE A 50 -13.93 2.72 -13.23
CA ILE A 50 -14.65 3.19 -12.05
C ILE A 50 -16.14 2.92 -12.19
N CYS A 51 -16.90 2.96 -11.07
CA CYS A 51 -18.37 2.83 -11.07
C CYS A 51 -19.02 3.96 -10.29
N ASP A 52 -20.31 4.17 -10.57
CA ASP A 52 -21.15 5.13 -9.87
C ASP A 52 -21.94 4.47 -8.72
N THR A 53 -21.81 3.15 -8.56
CA THR A 53 -22.43 2.42 -7.45
C THR A 53 -21.75 2.83 -6.14
N VAL A 54 -22.54 3.35 -5.22
CA VAL A 54 -22.05 3.65 -3.87
C VAL A 54 -22.13 2.35 -3.06
N TYR A 55 -20.99 1.94 -2.50
CA TYR A 55 -20.90 0.85 -1.52
C TYR A 55 -21.45 1.31 -0.16
N GLU A 56 -21.02 0.74 0.95
CA GLU A 56 -21.35 1.27 2.30
C GLU A 56 -20.87 2.72 2.48
N ALA A 57 -19.74 3.05 1.86
CA ALA A 57 -19.18 4.38 1.68
C ALA A 57 -18.44 4.42 0.34
N PRO A 58 -18.13 5.61 -0.22
CA PRO A 58 -17.35 5.69 -1.45
C PRO A 58 -16.03 4.95 -1.34
N LEU A 59 -15.74 4.05 -2.27
CA LEU A 59 -14.50 3.29 -2.34
C LEU A 59 -13.51 4.02 -3.24
N ILE A 60 -12.42 4.54 -2.66
CA ILE A 60 -11.43 5.34 -3.36
C ILE A 60 -10.08 4.63 -3.33
N VAL A 61 -9.49 4.41 -4.51
CA VAL A 61 -8.11 3.96 -4.62
C VAL A 61 -7.21 5.17 -4.79
N SER A 62 -6.17 5.26 -3.99
CA SER A 62 -5.25 6.40 -3.99
C SER A 62 -3.79 5.98 -3.99
N PHE A 63 -3.00 6.69 -4.78
CA PHE A 63 -1.56 6.52 -4.86
C PHE A 63 -0.87 7.83 -5.21
N THR A 64 0.45 7.84 -5.08
CA THR A 64 1.30 8.97 -5.44
C THR A 64 2.47 8.49 -6.29
N SER A 65 3.05 9.41 -7.06
CA SER A 65 4.24 9.15 -7.85
C SER A 65 5.11 10.41 -7.93
N PHE A 66 6.20 10.34 -8.66
CA PHE A 66 7.16 11.42 -8.84
C PHE A 66 7.75 11.37 -10.27
N PRO A 67 8.41 12.43 -10.79
CA PRO A 67 8.76 12.55 -12.21
C PRO A 67 9.48 11.35 -12.81
N GLU A 68 10.44 10.77 -12.07
CA GLU A 68 11.27 9.66 -12.58
C GLU A 68 10.48 8.36 -12.75
N ARG A 69 9.34 8.22 -12.05
CA ARG A 69 8.47 7.03 -12.15
C ARG A 69 7.34 7.18 -13.14
N ILE A 70 6.90 8.40 -13.46
CA ILE A 70 5.78 8.65 -14.38
C ILE A 70 5.86 7.82 -15.67
N PRO A 71 7.01 7.69 -16.35
CA PRO A 71 7.09 6.89 -17.57
C PRO A 71 6.79 5.40 -17.40
N THR A 72 6.72 4.91 -16.17
CA THR A 72 6.62 3.48 -15.86
C THR A 72 5.35 3.06 -15.14
N ILE A 73 4.60 4.01 -14.55
CA ILE A 73 3.43 3.70 -13.72
C ILE A 73 2.22 3.19 -14.52
N GLY A 74 2.24 3.34 -15.84
CA GLY A 74 1.11 2.97 -16.71
C GLY A 74 0.61 1.54 -16.52
N ALA A 75 1.50 0.59 -16.25
CA ALA A 75 1.11 -0.80 -16.00
C ALA A 75 0.37 -0.96 -14.66
N THR A 76 0.77 -0.24 -13.63
CA THR A 76 0.07 -0.18 -12.33
C THR A 76 -1.32 0.45 -12.49
N VAL A 77 -1.41 1.60 -13.19
CA VAL A 77 -2.69 2.25 -13.51
C VAL A 77 -3.64 1.30 -14.24
N GLU A 78 -3.14 0.61 -15.29
CA GLU A 78 -3.90 -0.42 -16.01
C GLU A 78 -4.42 -1.51 -15.06
N SER A 79 -3.59 -1.99 -14.13
CA SER A 79 -3.97 -3.07 -13.23
C SER A 79 -5.11 -2.65 -12.27
N ILE A 80 -5.12 -1.40 -11.86
CA ILE A 80 -6.17 -0.85 -10.97
C ILE A 80 -7.46 -0.57 -11.75
N LEU A 81 -7.36 0.03 -12.93
CA LEU A 81 -8.56 0.30 -13.75
C LEU A 81 -9.21 -0.99 -14.30
N ARG A 82 -8.50 -2.15 -14.25
CA ARG A 82 -9.01 -3.48 -14.63
C ARG A 82 -9.55 -4.30 -13.47
N GLN A 83 -9.67 -3.73 -12.28
CA GLN A 83 -10.20 -4.47 -11.13
C GLN A 83 -11.62 -5.02 -11.40
N SER A 84 -11.90 -6.23 -10.90
CA SER A 84 -13.23 -6.87 -11.03
C SER A 84 -14.29 -6.20 -10.16
N LEU A 85 -13.90 -5.68 -8.99
CA LEU A 85 -14.70 -4.77 -8.18
C LEU A 85 -14.22 -3.35 -8.50
N LYS A 86 -15.10 -2.52 -9.07
CA LYS A 86 -14.73 -1.17 -9.51
C LYS A 86 -14.78 -0.19 -8.35
N PRO A 87 -13.74 0.62 -8.12
CA PRO A 87 -13.82 1.72 -7.15
C PRO A 87 -14.68 2.87 -7.69
N ASN A 88 -15.09 3.77 -6.82
CA ASN A 88 -15.77 5.00 -7.21
C ASN A 88 -14.79 6.03 -7.79
N LYS A 89 -13.54 6.04 -7.31
CA LYS A 89 -12.46 6.91 -7.80
C LYS A 89 -11.11 6.20 -7.79
N VAL A 90 -10.25 6.60 -8.72
CA VAL A 90 -8.83 6.27 -8.74
C VAL A 90 -8.05 7.57 -8.81
N LEU A 91 -7.36 7.92 -7.71
CA LEU A 91 -6.68 9.21 -7.53
C LEU A 91 -5.16 9.02 -7.58
N LEU A 92 -4.49 9.83 -8.40
CA LEU A 92 -3.05 10.00 -8.40
C LEU A 92 -2.71 11.40 -7.89
N TRP A 93 -1.96 11.46 -6.78
CA TRP A 93 -1.47 12.72 -6.22
C TRP A 93 -0.05 13.02 -6.67
N LEU A 94 0.15 14.23 -7.23
CA LEU A 94 1.45 14.75 -7.67
C LEU A 94 1.73 16.07 -6.96
N ALA A 95 2.96 16.25 -6.47
CA ALA A 95 3.34 17.49 -5.80
C ALA A 95 3.61 18.61 -6.81
N LYS A 96 3.04 19.81 -6.64
CA LYS A 96 3.26 21.00 -7.50
C LYS A 96 4.75 21.34 -7.58
N GLU A 97 5.50 21.19 -6.49
CA GLU A 97 6.96 21.35 -6.47
C GLU A 97 7.66 20.54 -7.56
N GLN A 98 7.18 19.30 -7.81
CA GLN A 98 7.75 18.38 -8.81
C GLN A 98 7.10 18.52 -10.19
N PHE A 99 5.89 19.10 -10.24
CA PHE A 99 5.10 19.32 -11.45
C PHE A 99 4.58 20.76 -11.51
N PRO A 100 5.46 21.78 -11.67
CA PRO A 100 5.11 23.20 -11.48
C PRO A 100 4.11 23.72 -12.52
N GLU A 101 3.96 23.04 -13.66
CA GLU A 101 2.97 23.43 -14.66
C GLU A 101 1.56 22.89 -14.34
N GLU A 102 1.40 22.06 -13.33
CA GLU A 102 0.15 21.37 -12.95
C GLU A 102 -0.55 20.71 -14.15
N LYS A 103 0.24 20.23 -15.10
CA LYS A 103 -0.27 19.53 -16.28
C LYS A 103 -0.18 18.02 -16.12
N VAL A 104 -1.25 17.33 -16.49
CA VAL A 104 -1.25 15.88 -16.51
C VAL A 104 -0.18 15.37 -17.46
N PRO A 105 0.78 14.53 -16.98
CA PRO A 105 1.80 13.92 -17.83
C PRO A 105 1.19 13.21 -19.04
N CYS A 106 1.84 13.34 -20.20
CA CYS A 106 1.28 12.81 -21.46
C CYS A 106 1.08 11.29 -21.43
N GLU A 107 1.89 10.55 -20.69
CA GLU A 107 1.82 9.11 -20.49
C GLU A 107 0.51 8.68 -19.83
N LEU A 108 -0.11 9.56 -19.04
CA LEU A 108 -1.30 9.29 -18.25
C LEU A 108 -2.60 9.70 -18.93
N LYS A 109 -2.54 10.57 -19.95
CA LYS A 109 -3.75 11.11 -20.62
C LYS A 109 -4.71 10.03 -21.08
N LYS A 110 -4.20 8.91 -21.60
CA LYS A 110 -5.01 7.79 -22.10
C LYS A 110 -5.83 7.07 -21.01
N TYR A 111 -5.56 7.32 -19.73
CA TYR A 111 -6.26 6.71 -18.61
C TYR A 111 -7.36 7.59 -18.01
N LEU A 112 -7.39 8.88 -18.39
CA LEU A 112 -8.37 9.82 -17.84
C LEU A 112 -9.80 9.40 -18.20
N ASP A 113 -10.04 9.06 -19.45
CA ASP A 113 -11.36 8.58 -19.91
C ASP A 113 -11.79 7.26 -19.24
N ALA A 114 -10.82 6.47 -18.81
CA ALA A 114 -11.09 5.23 -18.08
C ALA A 114 -11.34 5.46 -16.58
N GLY A 115 -11.15 6.67 -16.07
CA GLY A 115 -11.47 7.05 -14.69
C GLY A 115 -10.27 7.33 -13.78
N LEU A 116 -9.04 7.47 -14.33
CA LEU A 116 -7.93 8.01 -13.55
C LEU A 116 -8.15 9.51 -13.35
N GLU A 117 -8.11 9.97 -12.11
CA GLU A 117 -8.11 11.39 -11.74
C GLU A 117 -6.73 11.77 -11.22
N VAL A 118 -6.07 12.74 -11.88
CA VAL A 118 -4.77 13.28 -11.45
C VAL A 118 -5.00 14.57 -10.70
N ARG A 119 -4.48 14.66 -9.48
CA ARG A 119 -4.56 15.82 -8.61
C ARG A 119 -3.18 16.34 -8.23
N PHE A 120 -3.11 17.65 -8.04
CA PHE A 120 -1.89 18.32 -7.62
C PHE A 120 -2.05 18.80 -6.18
N CYS A 121 -1.03 18.55 -5.36
CA CYS A 121 -0.99 19.00 -3.96
C CYS A 121 0.15 19.99 -3.75
N ASP A 122 -0.04 20.90 -2.79
CA ASP A 122 0.89 22.00 -2.55
C ASP A 122 2.21 21.53 -1.96
N GLU A 123 2.17 20.54 -1.06
CA GLU A 123 3.35 20.04 -0.38
C GLU A 123 3.72 18.62 -0.78
N ASP A 124 5.03 18.36 -0.95
CA ASP A 124 5.55 17.03 -1.20
C ASP A 124 5.76 16.24 0.11
N LEU A 125 4.68 15.70 0.64
CA LEU A 125 4.71 14.80 1.79
C LEU A 125 5.21 13.39 1.47
N LYS A 126 5.97 13.21 0.38
CA LYS A 126 6.56 11.94 -0.04
C LYS A 126 5.48 10.83 -0.15
N PRO A 127 5.65 9.59 0.41
CA PRO A 127 4.62 8.57 0.28
C PRO A 127 3.31 8.90 1.01
N HIS A 128 3.32 9.79 2.00
CA HIS A 128 2.11 10.18 2.74
C HIS A 128 1.06 10.85 1.84
N LYS A 129 1.44 11.49 0.73
CA LYS A 129 0.50 12.15 -0.19
C LYS A 129 -0.70 11.28 -0.56
N LYS A 130 -0.49 9.97 -0.76
CA LYS A 130 -1.54 9.05 -1.20
C LYS A 130 -2.69 8.92 -0.20
N SER A 131 -2.40 8.96 1.10
CA SER A 131 -3.41 8.87 2.15
C SER A 131 -3.83 10.25 2.66
N TYR A 132 -2.87 11.16 2.89
CA TYR A 132 -3.11 12.47 3.47
C TYR A 132 -4.15 13.29 2.70
N TYR A 133 -3.86 13.63 1.47
CA TYR A 133 -4.76 14.48 0.66
C TYR A 133 -6.06 13.77 0.25
N THR A 134 -6.05 12.44 0.18
CA THR A 134 -7.28 11.70 -0.08
C THR A 134 -8.20 11.72 1.14
N ALA A 135 -7.65 11.52 2.34
CA ALA A 135 -8.42 11.58 3.58
C ALA A 135 -8.99 12.98 3.85
N GLU A 136 -8.19 14.02 3.60
CA GLU A 136 -8.64 15.41 3.71
C GLU A 136 -9.80 15.70 2.75
N ALA A 137 -9.71 15.26 1.49
CA ALA A 137 -10.74 15.51 0.47
C ALA A 137 -11.98 14.61 0.60
N TYR A 138 -11.87 13.45 1.24
CA TYR A 138 -12.92 12.42 1.33
C TYR A 138 -12.95 11.73 2.70
N PRO A 139 -13.26 12.44 3.77
CA PRO A 139 -13.13 11.94 5.16
C PRO A 139 -14.03 10.73 5.47
N ASP A 140 -15.19 10.63 4.80
CA ASP A 140 -16.18 9.59 5.04
C ASP A 140 -16.06 8.40 4.08
N SER A 141 -14.92 8.26 3.38
CA SER A 141 -14.72 7.24 2.37
C SER A 141 -13.91 6.05 2.89
N ILE A 142 -14.12 4.90 2.25
CA ILE A 142 -13.19 3.78 2.32
C ILE A 142 -12.00 4.12 1.42
N ILE A 143 -10.80 4.25 1.99
CA ILE A 143 -9.60 4.61 1.24
C ILE A 143 -8.70 3.38 1.11
N VAL A 144 -8.37 3.03 -0.14
CA VAL A 144 -7.39 2.00 -0.44
C VAL A 144 -6.11 2.66 -0.96
N THR A 145 -5.04 2.58 -0.18
CA THR A 145 -3.73 3.05 -0.63
C THR A 145 -2.98 1.95 -1.36
N ILE A 146 -2.29 2.33 -2.43
CA ILE A 146 -1.45 1.44 -3.24
C ILE A 146 -0.10 2.10 -3.58
N ASP A 147 0.85 1.30 -4.04
CA ASP A 147 2.12 1.81 -4.55
C ASP A 147 2.13 1.86 -6.09
N ASP A 148 2.82 2.84 -6.66
CA ASP A 148 2.84 3.17 -8.07
C ASP A 148 3.66 2.20 -8.94
N GLU A 149 4.33 1.24 -8.34
CA GLU A 149 5.19 0.28 -9.02
C GLU A 149 4.68 -1.18 -9.00
N ILE A 150 3.53 -1.44 -8.38
CA ILE A 150 3.03 -2.80 -8.19
C ILE A 150 1.94 -3.12 -9.24
N LEU A 151 1.94 -4.37 -9.71
CA LEU A 151 0.86 -4.92 -10.55
C LEU A 151 -0.14 -5.66 -9.67
N TYR A 152 -1.33 -5.08 -9.52
CA TYR A 152 -2.39 -5.66 -8.68
C TYR A 152 -3.26 -6.62 -9.51
N GLY A 153 -3.50 -7.83 -9.00
CA GLY A 153 -4.41 -8.80 -9.63
C GLY A 153 -5.84 -8.26 -9.75
N GLU A 154 -6.61 -8.76 -10.70
CA GLU A 154 -7.95 -8.25 -11.02
C GLU A 154 -8.92 -8.38 -9.84
N SER A 155 -8.71 -9.31 -8.91
CA SER A 155 -9.54 -9.51 -7.71
C SER A 155 -8.97 -8.87 -6.44
N PHE A 156 -7.94 -8.03 -6.56
CA PHE A 156 -7.30 -7.38 -5.42
C PHE A 156 -8.28 -6.53 -4.58
N LEU A 157 -8.98 -5.58 -5.21
CA LEU A 157 -9.93 -4.72 -4.49
C LEU A 157 -11.11 -5.52 -3.92
N ARG A 158 -11.57 -6.54 -4.65
CA ARG A 158 -12.63 -7.44 -4.17
C ARG A 158 -12.21 -8.13 -2.88
N ARG A 159 -11.00 -8.68 -2.82
CA ARG A 159 -10.51 -9.37 -1.60
C ARG A 159 -10.40 -8.43 -0.40
N LEU A 160 -9.88 -7.21 -0.59
CA LEU A 160 -9.83 -6.23 0.50
C LEU A 160 -11.22 -5.84 0.97
N TYR A 161 -12.13 -5.55 0.04
CA TYR A 161 -13.48 -5.11 0.36
C TYR A 161 -14.30 -6.22 1.04
N GLU A 162 -14.25 -7.45 0.55
CA GLU A 162 -14.92 -8.60 1.17
C GLU A 162 -14.38 -8.87 2.59
N ALA A 163 -13.06 -8.77 2.79
CA ALA A 163 -12.47 -8.92 4.12
C ALA A 163 -12.92 -7.79 5.07
N TYR A 164 -13.04 -6.57 4.58
CA TYR A 164 -13.62 -5.44 5.31
C TYR A 164 -15.09 -5.66 5.65
N GLN A 165 -15.91 -6.10 4.69
CA GLN A 165 -17.33 -6.39 4.94
C GLN A 165 -17.53 -7.47 6.02
N ASN A 166 -16.62 -8.43 6.11
CA ASN A 166 -16.63 -9.50 7.09
C ASN A 166 -15.83 -9.16 8.38
N SER A 167 -15.55 -7.89 8.63
CA SER A 167 -14.92 -7.38 9.85
C SER A 167 -15.93 -6.59 10.71
N ASP A 168 -15.47 -6.13 11.86
CA ASP A 168 -16.24 -5.25 12.76
C ASP A 168 -16.32 -3.78 12.26
N LYS A 169 -15.81 -3.50 11.06
CA LYS A 169 -15.71 -2.16 10.46
C LYS A 169 -14.72 -1.21 11.15
N HIS A 170 -14.10 -1.64 12.21
CA HIS A 170 -13.03 -0.94 12.92
C HIS A 170 -11.69 -1.64 12.72
N THR A 171 -11.54 -2.28 11.56
CA THR A 171 -10.37 -3.08 11.20
C THR A 171 -9.77 -2.58 9.89
N VAL A 172 -8.45 -2.32 9.89
CA VAL A 172 -7.66 -2.04 8.68
C VAL A 172 -7.37 -3.36 7.97
N ILE A 173 -7.56 -3.41 6.65
CA ILE A 173 -7.36 -4.63 5.86
C ILE A 173 -6.18 -4.47 4.92
N CYS A 174 -5.30 -5.47 4.88
CA CYS A 174 -4.15 -5.47 3.96
C CYS A 174 -3.92 -6.86 3.34
N GLU A 175 -3.18 -6.91 2.23
CA GLU A 175 -2.72 -8.21 1.68
C GLU A 175 -1.38 -8.66 2.30
N LEU A 176 -0.52 -7.70 2.65
CA LEU A 176 0.79 -7.95 3.23
C LEU A 176 0.95 -7.18 4.55
N GLY A 177 1.70 -7.75 5.47
CA GLY A 177 2.04 -7.07 6.71
C GLY A 177 3.18 -7.75 7.43
N HIS A 178 3.85 -7.02 8.31
CA HIS A 178 4.86 -7.51 9.22
C HIS A 178 4.25 -7.66 10.62
N GLU A 179 4.75 -8.62 11.40
CA GLU A 179 4.36 -8.74 12.82
C GLU A 179 5.39 -8.04 13.68
N ILE A 180 4.95 -7.03 14.41
CA ILE A 180 5.76 -6.32 15.40
C ILE A 180 6.16 -7.29 16.49
N ARG A 181 7.44 -7.29 16.85
CA ARG A 181 7.95 -8.08 17.97
C ARG A 181 8.20 -7.18 19.16
N ILE A 182 7.69 -7.58 20.32
CA ILE A 182 7.91 -6.89 21.58
C ILE A 182 9.11 -7.51 22.29
N GLY A 183 9.97 -6.67 22.85
CA GLY A 183 11.12 -7.07 23.66
C GLY A 183 10.76 -7.35 25.11
N ASP A 184 11.72 -7.83 25.89
CA ASP A 184 11.56 -8.08 27.33
C ASP A 184 11.38 -6.78 28.14
N ASP A 185 11.71 -5.63 27.52
CA ASP A 185 11.51 -4.29 28.07
C ASP A 185 10.12 -3.70 27.75
N ASN A 186 9.20 -4.53 27.25
CA ASN A 186 7.85 -4.15 26.80
C ASN A 186 7.83 -3.07 25.71
N LYS A 187 8.87 -2.99 24.89
CA LYS A 187 8.95 -2.07 23.76
C LYS A 187 9.06 -2.83 22.43
N PRO A 188 8.69 -2.21 21.32
CA PRO A 188 8.91 -2.84 20.01
C PRO A 188 10.40 -3.05 19.77
N LYS A 189 10.77 -4.25 19.36
CA LYS A 189 12.11 -4.54 18.87
C LYS A 189 12.43 -3.70 17.64
N LYS A 190 13.70 -3.66 17.25
CA LYS A 190 14.11 -3.00 16.01
C LYS A 190 13.31 -3.54 14.83
N TYR A 191 12.99 -2.67 13.89
CA TYR A 191 12.16 -2.99 12.71
C TYR A 191 12.67 -4.24 11.96
N ASN A 192 13.97 -4.39 11.80
CA ASN A 192 14.59 -5.54 11.13
C ASN A 192 14.57 -6.85 11.94
N GLU A 193 14.13 -6.82 13.20
CA GLU A 193 13.94 -7.99 14.06
C GLU A 193 12.48 -8.47 14.08
N TRP A 194 11.58 -7.78 13.39
CA TRP A 194 10.18 -8.16 13.29
C TRP A 194 9.99 -9.44 12.47
N ASN A 195 8.85 -10.10 12.62
CA ASN A 195 8.51 -11.25 11.79
C ASN A 195 7.99 -10.75 10.42
N TRP A 196 8.88 -10.74 9.45
CA TRP A 196 8.60 -10.28 8.11
C TRP A 196 7.52 -11.14 7.44
N GLU A 197 6.59 -10.46 6.73
CA GLU A 197 5.42 -11.03 6.06
C GLU A 197 4.41 -11.70 7.02
N ALA A 198 4.65 -11.67 8.34
CA ALA A 198 3.78 -12.24 9.38
C ALA A 198 3.22 -13.62 8.98
N ILE A 199 4.12 -14.55 8.58
CA ILE A 199 3.74 -15.85 8.03
C ILE A 199 2.94 -16.66 9.07
N GLY A 200 1.72 -17.07 8.70
CA GLY A 200 0.82 -17.82 9.55
C GLY A 200 -0.06 -16.98 10.47
N LEU A 201 0.08 -15.64 10.44
CA LEU A 201 -0.76 -14.70 11.18
C LEU A 201 -1.70 -13.95 10.21
N GLU A 202 -3.00 -14.08 10.40
CA GLU A 202 -4.01 -13.36 9.62
C GLU A 202 -4.53 -12.12 10.35
N GLY A 203 -4.67 -12.20 11.65
CA GLY A 203 -5.30 -11.18 12.49
C GLY A 203 -6.80 -11.45 12.72
N PRO A 204 -7.57 -10.49 13.26
CA PRO A 204 -7.15 -9.11 13.55
C PRO A 204 -6.17 -9.02 14.74
N SER A 205 -5.17 -8.14 14.64
CA SER A 205 -4.14 -7.97 15.67
C SER A 205 -3.58 -6.54 15.70
N ASP A 206 -3.30 -6.04 16.88
CA ASP A 206 -2.61 -4.77 17.09
C ASP A 206 -1.14 -4.84 16.67
N LEU A 207 -0.55 -6.03 16.70
CA LEU A 207 0.85 -6.25 16.34
C LEU A 207 1.09 -6.48 14.84
N LEU A 208 0.06 -6.53 14.01
CA LEU A 208 0.21 -6.50 12.55
C LEU A 208 0.43 -5.06 12.07
N MET A 209 1.50 -4.81 11.32
CA MET A 209 1.73 -3.57 10.59
C MET A 209 1.48 -3.83 9.10
N PRO A 210 0.54 -3.12 8.46
CA PRO A 210 0.33 -3.23 7.01
C PRO A 210 1.58 -2.83 6.24
N LYS A 211 1.75 -3.42 5.06
CA LYS A 211 2.81 -3.07 4.11
C LYS A 211 2.18 -2.47 2.87
N GLY A 212 2.45 -1.19 2.60
CA GLY A 212 1.82 -0.43 1.52
C GLY A 212 1.89 -1.08 0.15
N ALA A 213 3.01 -1.75 -0.17
CA ALA A 213 3.16 -2.49 -1.43
C ALA A 213 2.09 -3.57 -1.66
N GLY A 214 1.51 -4.13 -0.60
CA GLY A 214 0.39 -5.07 -0.69
C GLY A 214 -0.95 -4.40 -0.95
N GLY A 215 -1.04 -3.10 -0.77
CA GLY A 215 -2.27 -2.33 -0.71
C GLY A 215 -2.98 -2.47 0.64
N VAL A 216 -3.52 -1.35 1.11
CA VAL A 216 -4.14 -1.25 2.44
C VAL A 216 -5.46 -0.52 2.34
N LEU A 217 -6.52 -1.10 2.90
CA LEU A 217 -7.85 -0.51 3.02
C LEU A 217 -8.03 0.06 4.43
N TYR A 218 -8.33 1.34 4.47
CA TYR A 218 -8.67 2.08 5.68
C TYR A 218 -10.17 2.36 5.70
N PRO A 219 -10.89 2.04 6.82
CA PRO A 219 -12.32 2.30 6.93
C PRO A 219 -12.63 3.79 7.08
N PRO A 220 -13.90 4.22 6.85
CA PRO A 220 -14.36 5.58 7.15
C PRO A 220 -14.06 5.94 8.61
N GLY A 221 -13.65 7.20 8.85
CA GLY A 221 -13.33 7.70 10.20
C GLY A 221 -12.00 7.22 10.77
N PHE A 222 -11.18 6.53 9.98
CA PHE A 222 -9.81 6.16 10.39
C PHE A 222 -8.90 7.38 10.55
N PHE A 223 -8.94 8.30 9.60
CA PHE A 223 -8.08 9.48 9.56
C PHE A 223 -8.67 10.58 10.45
N ARG A 224 -8.05 10.80 11.61
CA ARG A 224 -8.44 11.79 12.61
C ARG A 224 -7.42 12.92 12.71
N ASP A 225 -7.67 13.90 13.57
CA ASP A 225 -6.86 15.13 13.66
C ASP A 225 -5.36 14.84 13.83
N GLU A 226 -4.98 13.87 14.65
CA GLU A 226 -3.59 13.51 14.90
C GLU A 226 -2.88 12.99 13.64
N TYR A 227 -3.63 12.38 12.72
CA TYR A 227 -3.08 11.93 11.45
C TYR A 227 -2.57 13.09 10.60
N PHE A 228 -3.20 14.25 10.68
CA PHE A 228 -2.91 15.43 9.86
C PHE A 228 -1.81 16.33 10.43
N ASP A 229 -1.10 15.92 11.47
CA ASP A 229 0.05 16.67 12.03
C ASP A 229 1.27 16.58 11.07
N ILE A 230 1.31 17.51 10.09
CA ILE A 230 2.38 17.58 9.07
C ILE A 230 3.75 17.76 9.72
N GLU A 231 3.86 18.61 10.76
CA GLU A 231 5.13 18.85 11.41
C GLU A 231 5.66 17.59 12.09
N ALA A 232 4.77 16.84 12.73
CA ALA A 232 5.15 15.56 13.32
C ALA A 232 5.55 14.51 12.25
N ILE A 233 4.87 14.47 11.10
CA ILE A 233 5.26 13.61 9.98
C ILE A 233 6.67 13.96 9.50
N ARG A 234 6.95 15.25 9.30
CA ARG A 234 8.26 15.73 8.82
C ARG A 234 9.39 15.39 9.77
N GLU A 235 9.18 15.65 11.05
CA GLU A 235 10.20 15.44 12.08
C GLU A 235 10.50 13.96 12.35
N ASN A 236 9.50 13.08 12.25
CA ASN A 236 9.62 11.71 12.74
C ASN A 236 9.72 10.65 11.66
N CYS A 237 9.00 10.78 10.53
CA CYS A 237 8.89 9.67 9.57
C CYS A 237 8.46 10.06 8.15
N LEU A 238 8.88 11.22 7.64
CA LEU A 238 8.50 11.71 6.30
C LEU A 238 8.65 10.68 5.17
N MET A 239 9.58 9.74 5.29
CA MET A 239 9.86 8.71 4.27
C MET A 239 9.24 7.35 4.58
N ALA A 240 8.37 7.24 5.61
CA ALA A 240 7.82 5.98 6.10
C ALA A 240 6.36 6.12 6.55
N ASP A 241 5.48 6.29 5.56
CA ASP A 241 4.04 6.42 5.79
C ASP A 241 3.42 5.19 6.48
N ASP A 242 3.88 3.98 6.14
CA ASP A 242 3.39 2.75 6.79
C ASP A 242 3.60 2.78 8.31
N LEU A 243 4.73 3.32 8.80
CA LEU A 243 4.98 3.45 10.23
C LEU A 243 4.06 4.51 10.86
N TRP A 244 3.88 5.68 10.23
CA TRP A 244 2.97 6.71 10.71
C TRP A 244 1.54 6.17 10.85
N LEU A 245 1.06 5.53 9.79
CA LEU A 245 -0.28 4.93 9.77
C LEU A 245 -0.44 3.86 10.85
N LYS A 246 0.61 3.04 11.11
CA LYS A 246 0.59 2.06 12.19
C LYS A 246 0.43 2.70 13.56
N PHE A 247 1.08 3.82 13.81
CA PHE A 247 0.91 4.52 15.09
C PHE A 247 -0.49 5.13 15.23
N MET A 248 -1.10 5.60 14.14
CA MET A 248 -2.50 6.04 14.14
C MET A 248 -3.47 4.88 14.41
N GLU A 249 -3.20 3.69 13.84
CA GLU A 249 -3.96 2.48 14.17
C GLU A 249 -3.95 2.19 15.67
N LEU A 250 -2.77 2.20 16.29
CA LEU A 250 -2.59 1.92 17.71
C LEU A 250 -3.26 2.99 18.62
N LEU A 251 -3.11 4.26 18.28
CA LEU A 251 -3.70 5.37 19.02
C LEU A 251 -5.23 5.32 19.05
N HIS A 252 -5.83 4.88 17.95
CA HIS A 252 -7.28 4.88 17.81
C HIS A 252 -7.92 3.49 17.97
N GLY A 253 -7.12 2.48 18.38
CA GLY A 253 -7.59 1.13 18.68
C GLY A 253 -8.02 0.32 17.44
N TYR A 254 -7.53 0.67 16.25
CA TYR A 254 -7.75 -0.13 15.04
C TYR A 254 -6.85 -1.35 15.03
N LYS A 255 -7.44 -2.52 14.82
CA LYS A 255 -6.69 -3.74 14.55
C LYS A 255 -6.44 -3.92 13.05
N VAL A 256 -5.44 -4.72 12.73
CA VAL A 256 -5.11 -5.03 11.35
C VAL A 256 -5.42 -6.49 11.06
N LYS A 257 -6.02 -6.73 9.88
CA LYS A 257 -6.27 -8.07 9.37
C LYS A 257 -5.72 -8.22 7.96
N LYS A 258 -5.01 -9.31 7.70
CA LYS A 258 -4.63 -9.69 6.34
C LYS A 258 -5.77 -10.45 5.65
N THR A 259 -5.87 -10.33 4.33
CA THR A 259 -6.83 -11.10 3.53
C THR A 259 -6.55 -12.61 3.56
N ARG A 260 -5.34 -13.02 3.99
CA ARG A 260 -4.91 -14.42 4.13
C ARG A 260 -3.69 -14.52 5.07
N ALA A 261 -3.59 -15.64 5.78
CA ALA A 261 -2.48 -15.89 6.70
C ALA A 261 -1.11 -16.00 6.00
N TYR A 262 -1.07 -16.46 4.76
CA TYR A 262 0.14 -16.62 3.96
C TYR A 262 0.12 -15.64 2.78
N ALA A 263 0.96 -14.62 2.88
CA ALA A 263 1.09 -13.65 1.81
C ALA A 263 1.77 -14.25 0.58
N LYS A 264 1.25 -13.93 -0.60
CA LYS A 264 1.96 -14.14 -1.86
C LYS A 264 2.84 -12.94 -2.15
N ASN A 265 3.91 -13.14 -2.92
CA ASN A 265 4.73 -12.03 -3.37
C ASN A 265 3.90 -11.02 -4.18
N VAL A 266 4.20 -9.75 -4.02
CA VAL A 266 3.76 -8.72 -4.95
C VAL A 266 4.79 -8.55 -6.06
N TYR A 267 4.33 -8.21 -7.25
CA TYR A 267 5.19 -8.09 -8.41
C TYR A 267 5.26 -6.65 -8.89
N SER A 268 6.48 -6.11 -8.91
CA SER A 268 6.72 -4.78 -9.46
C SER A 268 6.52 -4.77 -10.97
N SER A 269 6.04 -3.64 -11.49
CA SER A 269 5.79 -3.43 -12.92
C SER A 269 7.07 -3.43 -13.75
N LYS A 270 8.18 -2.90 -13.22
CA LYS A 270 9.51 -2.90 -13.85
C LYS A 270 10.62 -3.05 -12.81
N GLN A 271 11.69 -3.76 -13.19
CA GLN A 271 12.84 -3.96 -12.31
C GLN A 271 13.73 -2.71 -12.21
N GLU A 272 13.79 -1.90 -13.26
CA GLU A 272 14.62 -0.70 -13.34
C GLU A 272 14.20 0.41 -12.37
N THR A 273 12.91 0.47 -12.00
CA THR A 273 12.40 1.45 -11.05
C THR A 273 12.69 1.11 -9.59
N GLN A 274 13.14 -0.12 -9.32
CA GLN A 274 13.50 -0.56 -7.97
C GLN A 274 14.68 0.22 -7.37
N LYS A 275 15.53 0.83 -8.20
CA LYS A 275 16.61 1.70 -7.71
C LYS A 275 16.09 2.93 -6.94
N TYR A 276 14.86 3.35 -7.22
CA TYR A 276 14.18 4.48 -6.54
C TYR A 276 13.25 4.01 -5.40
N ALA A 277 13.19 2.71 -5.11
CA ALA A 277 12.33 2.21 -4.07
C ALA A 277 12.80 2.70 -2.70
N LEU A 278 11.89 3.32 -1.94
CA LEU A 278 12.15 3.78 -0.57
C LEU A 278 12.66 2.66 0.34
N ALA A 279 12.23 1.41 0.08
CA ALA A 279 12.72 0.24 0.81
C ALA A 279 14.25 0.09 0.77
N ASN A 280 14.91 0.51 -0.33
CA ASN A 280 16.37 0.41 -0.43
C ASN A 280 17.08 1.39 0.51
N SER A 281 16.59 2.63 0.63
CA SER A 281 17.13 3.61 1.57
C SER A 281 16.66 3.34 3.02
N ASN A 282 15.41 3.03 3.22
CA ASN A 282 14.84 2.86 4.55
C ASN A 282 15.34 1.58 5.25
N ASN A 283 15.42 0.46 4.54
CA ASN A 283 15.90 -0.81 5.11
C ASN A 283 17.42 -0.91 5.02
N GLY A 284 18.04 -0.52 3.89
CA GLY A 284 19.50 -0.61 3.69
C GLY A 284 20.30 0.28 4.63
N GLU A 285 19.76 1.45 4.98
CA GLU A 285 20.39 2.42 5.89
C GLU A 285 19.83 2.37 7.32
N ASN A 286 19.03 1.36 7.65
CA ASN A 286 18.35 1.21 8.96
C ASN A 286 17.46 2.41 9.34
N ARG A 287 17.03 3.23 8.41
CA ARG A 287 16.22 4.43 8.67
C ARG A 287 14.89 4.10 9.35
N ASN A 288 14.26 2.96 9.00
CA ASN A 288 13.05 2.53 9.68
C ASN A 288 13.23 2.33 11.19
N ASN A 289 14.42 1.94 11.67
CA ASN A 289 14.71 1.88 13.10
C ASN A 289 14.74 3.27 13.74
N VAL A 290 15.24 4.28 13.02
CA VAL A 290 15.24 5.68 13.49
C VAL A 290 13.80 6.20 13.56
N PHE A 291 13.04 6.04 12.49
CA PHE A 291 11.63 6.46 12.44
C PHE A 291 10.80 5.78 13.53
N LEU A 292 10.94 4.47 13.70
CA LEU A 292 10.28 3.74 14.78
C LEU A 292 10.65 4.29 16.16
N SER A 293 11.94 4.54 16.40
CA SER A 293 12.40 5.11 17.69
C SER A 293 11.83 6.50 17.96
N ASN A 294 11.72 7.33 16.91
CA ASN A 294 11.12 8.67 17.04
C ASN A 294 9.63 8.58 17.38
N LEU A 295 8.90 7.72 16.67
CA LEU A 295 7.46 7.53 16.87
C LEU A 295 7.15 6.92 18.26
N VAL A 296 7.94 5.96 18.73
CA VAL A 296 7.81 5.40 20.07
C VAL A 296 8.01 6.47 21.15
N LYS A 297 8.90 7.44 20.93
CA LYS A 297 9.12 8.57 21.85
C LYS A 297 8.00 9.61 21.79
N LYS A 298 7.51 9.89 20.56
CA LYS A 298 6.44 10.88 20.36
C LYS A 298 5.11 10.40 20.94
N PHE A 299 4.83 9.11 20.81
CA PHE A 299 3.57 8.48 21.22
C PHE A 299 3.80 7.54 22.42
N ASP A 300 4.38 8.06 23.48
CA ASP A 300 4.72 7.33 24.72
C ASP A 300 3.50 6.83 25.50
N GLN A 301 2.30 7.35 25.18
CA GLN A 301 1.02 6.87 25.70
C GLN A 301 0.60 5.48 25.16
N ILE A 302 1.28 4.92 24.15
CA ILE A 302 0.98 3.58 23.64
C ILE A 302 1.56 2.53 24.60
N HIS A 303 0.69 1.77 25.24
CA HIS A 303 1.04 0.70 26.17
C HIS A 303 1.32 -0.60 25.41
N TRP A 304 2.56 -0.78 24.97
CA TRP A 304 2.97 -1.91 24.14
C TRP A 304 2.78 -3.29 24.80
N GLU A 305 2.81 -3.36 26.14
CA GLU A 305 2.57 -4.56 26.93
C GLU A 305 1.12 -5.07 26.85
N GLU A 306 0.18 -4.22 26.46
CA GLU A 306 -1.24 -4.55 26.37
C GLU A 306 -1.64 -5.00 24.95
N LEU A 307 -0.75 -4.86 23.95
CA LEU A 307 -1.04 -5.17 22.55
C LEU A 307 -1.00 -6.68 22.26
N LYS A 308 -1.92 -7.14 21.41
CA LYS A 308 -2.14 -8.56 21.09
C LYS A 308 -2.17 -8.83 19.58
#